data_3bc23368a65f0fc818616afb2f42e6f4
#
_entry.id   3bc23368a65f0fc818616afb2f42e6f4
#
_cell.length_a   1.000
_cell.length_b   1.000
_cell.length_c   1.000
_cell.angle_alpha   90.00
_cell.angle_beta   90.00
_cell.angle_gamma   90.00
#
_symmetry.space_group_name_H-M   'P 1'
#
loop_
_entity.id
_entity.type
_entity.pdbx_description
1 polymer ?
#
loop_
_entity_poly.entity_id
_entity_poly.type
_entity_poly.pdbx_seq_one_letter_code
_entity_poly.pdbx_strand_id
1 'polypeptide(L)'
;MALLRGYRYTIARMRWRPGAGQGDTMADLTGKRALVIVEGYGTEEPELLQPVEFLRERGAEVDIAAAQNPIDCVTGDRYDSQQIVPDKMLAETGAEGYDVLIVPGGTVNMDRLRINPEAHRIMREFMEAKKVVACICHGPWLLVNAGVAEGKTVTSCEFNRIDMENGGFVWVDEEAHVDDSDGQTLITSRCPDDLPAFCAAIEAALA
;
A
#
# COMPACT_ATOMS: atom_id res chain seq x y z
N MET A 1 -32.14 -0.70 14.34
CA MET A 1 -31.02 -1.02 15.27
C MET A 1 -30.23 -2.15 14.62
N ALA A 2 -29.28 -1.82 13.75
CA ALA A 2 -28.44 -2.76 13.04
C ALA A 2 -27.23 -3.06 13.93
N LEU A 3 -27.04 -4.36 14.19
CA LEU A 3 -25.92 -4.87 14.97
C LEU A 3 -24.61 -4.66 14.20
N LEU A 4 -23.75 -3.79 14.72
CA LEU A 4 -22.34 -3.71 14.35
C LEU A 4 -21.71 -5.08 14.64
N ARG A 5 -21.41 -5.85 13.61
CA ARG A 5 -20.58 -7.04 13.74
C ARG A 5 -19.18 -6.57 14.10
N GLY A 6 -18.82 -6.76 15.37
CA GLY A 6 -17.48 -6.49 15.85
C GLY A 6 -16.46 -7.38 15.14
N TYR A 7 -15.57 -6.80 14.36
CA TYR A 7 -14.39 -7.46 13.86
C TYR A 7 -13.50 -7.82 15.05
N ARG A 8 -13.41 -9.11 15.38
CA ARG A 8 -12.42 -9.63 16.31
C ARG A 8 -11.14 -9.89 15.52
N TYR A 9 -10.22 -8.93 15.51
CA TYR A 9 -8.86 -9.19 15.05
C TYR A 9 -8.19 -10.12 16.06
N THR A 10 -7.99 -11.37 15.70
CA THR A 10 -7.14 -12.28 16.44
C THR A 10 -5.70 -11.96 16.06
N ILE A 11 -4.98 -11.27 16.93
CA ILE A 11 -3.54 -11.01 16.78
C ILE A 11 -2.81 -12.36 17.00
N ALA A 12 -2.78 -13.18 15.96
CA ALA A 12 -1.70 -14.14 15.81
C ALA A 12 -0.54 -13.34 15.19
N ARG A 13 0.65 -13.43 15.76
CA ARG A 13 1.88 -13.06 15.05
C ARG A 13 1.91 -13.93 13.80
N MET A 14 1.30 -13.47 12.74
CA MET A 14 1.33 -14.12 11.45
C MET A 14 2.72 -13.90 10.88
N ARG A 15 3.63 -14.85 11.17
CA ARG A 15 4.70 -15.10 10.22
C ARG A 15 3.98 -15.51 8.94
N TRP A 16 4.14 -14.71 7.88
CA TRP A 16 3.75 -15.14 6.55
C TRP A 16 4.20 -16.60 6.36
N ARG A 17 3.27 -17.50 6.09
CA ARG A 17 3.55 -18.84 5.65
C ARG A 17 3.02 -18.90 4.22
N PRO A 18 3.89 -19.21 3.21
CA PRO A 18 3.38 -19.49 1.88
C PRO A 18 2.30 -20.55 2.01
N GLY A 19 1.10 -20.27 1.50
CA GLY A 19 0.03 -21.25 1.42
C GLY A 19 0.57 -22.47 0.68
N ALA A 20 0.50 -23.65 1.27
CA ALA A 20 0.83 -24.91 0.63
C ALA A 20 -0.24 -25.21 -0.45
N GLY A 21 -0.13 -24.58 -1.62
CA GLY A 21 -0.95 -24.74 -2.79
C GLY A 21 -0.07 -24.72 -4.02
N GLN A 22 0.19 -25.93 -4.53
CA GLN A 22 0.62 -26.28 -5.89
C GLN A 22 1.60 -25.31 -6.60
N GLY A 23 2.90 -25.61 -6.55
CA GLY A 23 3.77 -25.44 -7.73
C GLY A 23 4.09 -24.03 -8.22
N ASP A 24 3.75 -22.95 -7.48
CA ASP A 24 4.14 -21.61 -7.87
C ASP A 24 5.63 -21.42 -7.56
N THR A 25 6.43 -21.45 -8.59
CA THR A 25 7.81 -20.92 -8.54
C THR A 25 7.69 -19.43 -8.23
N MET A 26 8.17 -19.00 -7.05
CA MET A 26 8.26 -17.59 -6.70
C MET A 26 8.97 -16.84 -7.84
N ALA A 27 8.42 -15.70 -8.26
CA ALA A 27 9.07 -14.88 -9.27
C ALA A 27 10.42 -14.39 -8.74
N ASP A 28 11.44 -14.38 -9.59
CA ASP A 28 12.70 -13.73 -9.29
C ASP A 28 12.58 -12.24 -9.61
N LEU A 29 12.57 -11.41 -8.58
CA LEU A 29 12.49 -9.95 -8.68
C LEU A 29 13.87 -9.27 -8.52
N THR A 30 14.96 -10.02 -8.74
CA THR A 30 16.31 -9.45 -8.72
C THR A 30 16.43 -8.30 -9.72
N GLY A 31 16.94 -7.16 -9.24
CA GLY A 31 17.05 -5.91 -10.01
C GLY A 31 15.82 -5.03 -10.02
N LYS A 32 14.68 -5.49 -9.46
CA LYS A 32 13.51 -4.63 -9.23
C LYS A 32 13.67 -3.83 -7.94
N ARG A 33 13.14 -2.61 -7.94
CA ARG A 33 13.20 -1.70 -6.79
C ARG A 33 11.82 -1.18 -6.42
N ALA A 34 11.47 -1.29 -5.15
CA ALA A 34 10.22 -0.79 -4.59
C ALA A 34 10.48 0.39 -3.65
N LEU A 35 9.60 1.39 -3.71
CA LEU A 35 9.52 2.47 -2.75
C LEU A 35 8.23 2.34 -1.95
N VAL A 36 8.33 2.30 -0.63
CA VAL A 36 7.19 2.37 0.28
C VAL A 36 7.17 3.75 0.91
N ILE A 37 6.02 4.44 0.88
CA ILE A 37 5.89 5.77 1.50
C ILE A 37 4.87 5.78 2.62
N VAL A 38 5.24 6.41 3.74
CA VAL A 38 4.39 6.58 4.93
C VAL A 38 4.58 7.98 5.53
N GLU A 39 3.61 8.39 6.34
CA GLU A 39 3.77 9.63 7.10
C GLU A 39 4.75 9.43 8.27
N GLY A 40 4.66 8.28 8.94
CA GLY A 40 5.54 7.90 10.04
C GLY A 40 4.84 7.86 11.41
N TYR A 41 3.53 8.10 11.46
CA TYR A 41 2.73 7.96 12.68
C TYR A 41 1.38 7.31 12.35
N GLY A 42 1.08 6.19 13.03
CA GLY A 42 -0.18 5.48 12.85
C GLY A 42 -0.25 4.63 11.57
N THR A 43 0.91 4.23 11.05
CA THR A 43 1.00 3.28 9.91
C THR A 43 0.60 1.88 10.38
N GLU A 44 -0.30 1.22 9.65
CA GLU A 44 -0.67 -0.17 9.95
C GLU A 44 0.52 -1.09 9.67
N GLU A 45 1.07 -1.71 10.75
CA GLU A 45 2.32 -2.48 10.72
C GLU A 45 2.30 -3.63 9.70
N PRO A 46 1.25 -4.48 9.64
CA PRO A 46 1.21 -5.57 8.66
C PRO A 46 1.23 -5.06 7.21
N GLU A 47 0.57 -3.94 6.93
CA GLU A 47 0.48 -3.37 5.59
C GLU A 47 1.80 -2.72 5.14
N LEU A 48 2.64 -2.31 6.09
CA LEU A 48 4.00 -1.84 5.84
C LEU A 48 4.96 -3.01 5.67
N LEU A 49 5.02 -3.92 6.65
CA LEU A 49 6.10 -4.91 6.73
C LEU A 49 5.89 -6.12 5.81
N GLN A 50 4.67 -6.62 5.66
CA GLN A 50 4.47 -7.83 4.86
C GLN A 50 4.82 -7.65 3.37
N PRO A 51 4.42 -6.56 2.68
CA PRO A 51 4.87 -6.33 1.31
C PRO A 51 6.39 -6.13 1.20
N VAL A 52 7.01 -5.46 2.18
CA VAL A 52 8.47 -5.27 2.22
C VAL A 52 9.20 -6.61 2.33
N GLU A 53 8.80 -7.45 3.29
CA GLU A 53 9.39 -8.78 3.50
C GLU A 53 9.16 -9.67 2.27
N PHE A 54 7.93 -9.69 1.74
CA PHE A 54 7.54 -10.46 0.57
C PHE A 54 8.40 -10.16 -0.66
N LEU A 55 8.63 -8.88 -0.96
CA LEU A 55 9.44 -8.45 -2.10
C LEU A 55 10.93 -8.73 -1.89
N ARG A 56 11.44 -8.47 -0.68
CA ARG A 56 12.84 -8.76 -0.33
C ARG A 56 13.17 -10.25 -0.40
N GLU A 57 12.25 -11.13 0.02
CA GLU A 57 12.40 -12.59 -0.11
C GLU A 57 12.51 -13.05 -1.57
N ARG A 58 12.01 -12.25 -2.53
CA ARG A 58 12.08 -12.49 -3.98
C ARG A 58 13.24 -11.78 -4.67
N GLY A 59 14.13 -11.15 -3.91
CA GLY A 59 15.33 -10.49 -4.42
C GLY A 59 15.16 -9.03 -4.81
N ALA A 60 13.99 -8.43 -4.63
CA ALA A 60 13.81 -7.00 -4.86
C ALA A 60 14.49 -6.15 -3.78
N GLU A 61 15.00 -4.99 -4.18
CA GLU A 61 15.42 -3.94 -3.25
C GLU A 61 14.20 -3.11 -2.83
N VAL A 62 14.05 -2.86 -1.52
CA VAL A 62 12.92 -2.10 -0.99
C VAL A 62 13.42 -1.03 -0.05
N ASP A 63 13.12 0.23 -0.37
CA ASP A 63 13.34 1.39 0.50
C ASP A 63 12.02 1.84 1.14
N ILE A 64 12.06 2.11 2.43
CA ILE A 64 10.94 2.73 3.18
C ILE A 64 11.28 4.21 3.37
N ALA A 65 10.42 5.10 2.88
CA ALA A 65 10.55 6.53 3.06
C ALA A 65 9.41 7.09 3.92
N ALA A 66 9.74 7.97 4.86
CA ALA A 66 8.78 8.55 5.78
C ALA A 66 8.89 10.07 5.91
N ALA A 67 7.81 10.72 6.35
CA ALA A 67 7.83 12.15 6.68
C ALA A 67 8.52 12.41 8.02
N GLN A 68 8.56 11.42 8.91
CA GLN A 68 9.26 11.49 10.19
C GLN A 68 10.04 10.21 10.51
N ASN A 69 10.98 10.29 11.44
CA ASN A 69 11.82 9.20 11.95
C ASN A 69 11.85 9.25 13.49
N PRO A 70 11.52 8.17 14.22
CA PRO A 70 11.07 6.86 13.69
C PRO A 70 9.62 6.85 13.18
N ILE A 71 9.23 5.74 12.50
CA ILE A 71 7.85 5.43 12.17
C ILE A 71 7.21 4.76 13.36
N ASP A 72 6.14 5.34 13.90
CA ASP A 72 5.32 4.77 14.96
C ASP A 72 4.19 3.96 14.35
N CYS A 73 4.31 2.64 14.34
CA CYS A 73 3.31 1.75 13.77
C CYS A 73 2.13 1.50 14.73
N VAL A 74 1.02 1.05 14.16
CA VAL A 74 -0.15 0.56 14.86
C VAL A 74 -0.52 -0.82 14.34
N THR A 75 -1.27 -1.59 15.11
CA THR A 75 -1.89 -2.84 14.67
C THR A 75 -3.36 -2.82 15.08
N GLY A 76 -4.25 -2.76 14.09
CA GLY A 76 -5.69 -2.59 14.33
C GLY A 76 -5.99 -1.32 15.13
N ASP A 77 -5.38 -0.20 14.74
CA ASP A 77 -5.47 1.13 15.39
C ASP A 77 -4.94 1.19 16.84
N ARG A 78 -4.15 0.22 17.28
CA ARG A 78 -3.53 0.21 18.63
C ARG A 78 -2.05 0.61 18.54
N TYR A 79 -1.64 1.51 19.43
CA TYR A 79 -0.27 2.04 19.52
C TYR A 79 0.68 1.19 20.37
N ASP A 80 0.55 -0.13 20.31
CA ASP A 80 1.42 -1.10 20.98
C ASP A 80 2.36 -1.85 20.04
N SER A 81 2.45 -1.35 18.80
CA SER A 81 3.33 -1.86 17.76
C SER A 81 4.75 -1.34 17.87
N GLN A 82 5.63 -1.88 17.03
CA GLN A 82 7.03 -1.49 17.02
C GLN A 82 7.27 -0.15 16.33
N GLN A 83 8.43 0.44 16.63
CA GLN A 83 8.99 1.54 15.88
C GLN A 83 9.91 1.02 14.77
N ILE A 84 9.85 1.66 13.61
CA ILE A 84 10.67 1.31 12.44
C ILE A 84 11.48 2.54 12.05
N VAL A 85 12.76 2.33 11.76
CA VAL A 85 13.62 3.38 11.21
C VAL A 85 13.48 3.36 9.69
N PRO A 86 13.02 4.46 9.05
CA PRO A 86 12.93 4.52 7.60
C PRO A 86 14.33 4.58 6.96
N ASP A 87 14.44 4.08 5.73
CA ASP A 87 15.67 4.14 4.94
C ASP A 87 15.95 5.56 4.43
N LYS A 88 14.88 6.33 4.17
CA LYS A 88 14.93 7.70 3.60
C LYS A 88 13.84 8.61 4.17
N MET A 89 14.03 9.91 3.98
CA MET A 89 12.95 10.88 4.18
C MET A 89 12.19 11.09 2.86
N LEU A 90 10.88 11.42 2.92
CA LEU A 90 10.08 11.66 1.71
C LEU A 90 10.68 12.74 0.80
N ALA A 91 11.24 13.81 1.39
CA ALA A 91 11.87 14.90 0.64
C ALA A 91 13.14 14.50 -0.14
N GLU A 92 13.73 13.33 0.19
CA GLU A 92 14.98 12.83 -0.38
C GLU A 92 14.75 11.77 -1.47
N THR A 93 13.51 11.48 -1.82
CA THR A 93 13.17 10.40 -2.75
C THR A 93 12.11 10.82 -3.77
N GLY A 94 11.95 10.04 -4.81
CA GLY A 94 10.99 10.22 -5.90
C GLY A 94 10.86 8.94 -6.72
N ALA A 95 10.27 9.03 -7.90
CA ALA A 95 10.04 7.86 -8.75
C ALA A 95 11.30 7.33 -9.45
N GLU A 96 12.36 8.13 -9.55
CA GLU A 96 13.57 7.74 -10.26
C GLU A 96 14.25 6.52 -9.61
N GLY A 97 14.56 5.51 -10.43
CA GLY A 97 15.23 4.29 -9.99
C GLY A 97 14.35 3.28 -9.26
N TYR A 98 13.02 3.49 -9.19
CA TYR A 98 12.07 2.52 -8.64
C TYR A 98 11.12 2.02 -9.73
N ASP A 99 10.57 0.81 -9.56
CA ASP A 99 9.62 0.14 -10.44
C ASP A 99 8.20 0.21 -9.90
N VAL A 100 8.05 0.23 -8.58
CA VAL A 100 6.75 0.25 -7.90
C VAL A 100 6.75 1.21 -6.70
N LEU A 101 5.64 1.91 -6.52
CA LEU A 101 5.28 2.67 -5.32
C LEU A 101 4.27 1.85 -4.51
N ILE A 102 4.53 1.67 -3.21
CA ILE A 102 3.60 1.02 -2.27
C ILE A 102 3.17 2.05 -1.23
N VAL A 103 1.85 2.15 -1.02
CA VAL A 103 1.24 3.06 -0.04
C VAL A 103 0.42 2.24 0.95
N PRO A 104 0.98 1.91 2.13
CA PRO A 104 0.26 1.29 3.22
C PRO A 104 -0.83 2.22 3.78
N GLY A 105 -1.81 1.62 4.46
CA GLY A 105 -2.85 2.38 5.13
C GLY A 105 -2.51 2.73 6.58
N GLY A 106 -3.49 2.51 7.44
CA GLY A 106 -3.58 3.09 8.78
C GLY A 106 -4.30 4.43 8.73
N THR A 107 -5.37 4.55 9.49
CA THR A 107 -6.26 5.72 9.43
C THR A 107 -5.53 7.03 9.69
N VAL A 108 -4.72 7.09 10.77
CA VAL A 108 -3.97 8.31 11.14
C VAL A 108 -2.81 8.57 10.20
N ASN A 109 -2.11 7.51 9.75
CA ASN A 109 -1.07 7.62 8.73
C ASN A 109 -1.60 8.33 7.49
N MET A 110 -2.73 7.85 6.97
CA MET A 110 -3.28 8.38 5.72
C MET A 110 -3.97 9.73 5.87
N ASP A 111 -4.59 10.02 7.01
CA ASP A 111 -5.14 11.35 7.27
C ASP A 111 -4.07 12.45 7.18
N ARG A 112 -2.84 12.14 7.55
CA ARG A 112 -1.69 13.04 7.47
C ARG A 112 -0.97 12.97 6.12
N LEU A 113 -0.69 11.75 5.62
CA LEU A 113 0.05 11.56 4.37
C LEU A 113 -0.69 12.14 3.17
N ARG A 114 -2.04 12.03 3.17
CA ARG A 114 -2.89 12.54 2.07
C ARG A 114 -2.80 14.03 1.82
N ILE A 115 -2.31 14.83 2.78
CA ILE A 115 -2.11 16.28 2.63
C ILE A 115 -0.63 16.67 2.52
N ASN A 116 0.28 15.70 2.55
CA ASN A 116 1.72 15.95 2.48
C ASN A 116 2.14 16.25 1.03
N PRO A 117 2.75 17.43 0.75
CA PRO A 117 3.12 17.82 -0.62
C PRO A 117 4.18 16.91 -1.24
N GLU A 118 5.09 16.34 -0.45
CA GLU A 118 6.09 15.40 -0.96
C GLU A 118 5.45 14.06 -1.37
N ALA A 119 4.47 13.57 -0.59
CA ALA A 119 3.72 12.39 -0.98
C ALA A 119 2.92 12.60 -2.27
N HIS A 120 2.32 13.80 -2.46
CA HIS A 120 1.66 14.15 -3.72
C HIS A 120 2.64 14.19 -4.90
N ARG A 121 3.82 14.77 -4.69
CA ARG A 121 4.86 14.83 -5.72
C ARG A 121 5.28 13.43 -6.14
N ILE A 122 5.63 12.57 -5.18
CA ILE A 122 6.04 11.19 -5.43
C ILE A 122 4.94 10.41 -6.16
N MET A 123 3.70 10.50 -5.70
CA MET A 123 2.55 9.83 -6.34
C MET A 123 2.41 10.26 -7.81
N ARG A 124 2.44 11.58 -8.09
CA ARG A 124 2.34 12.09 -9.46
C ARG A 124 3.50 11.62 -10.34
N GLU A 125 4.73 11.64 -9.84
CA GLU A 125 5.90 11.17 -10.58
C GLU A 125 5.76 9.70 -11.01
N PHE A 126 5.27 8.81 -10.13
CA PHE A 126 5.02 7.42 -10.47
C PHE A 126 3.91 7.27 -11.52
N MET A 127 2.83 8.02 -11.36
CA MET A 127 1.70 7.99 -12.30
C MET A 127 2.09 8.53 -13.68
N GLU A 128 2.83 9.64 -13.75
CA GLU A 128 3.31 10.25 -15.00
C GLU A 128 4.32 9.34 -15.72
N ALA A 129 5.18 8.66 -14.94
CA ALA A 129 6.15 7.72 -15.48
C ALA A 129 5.54 6.35 -15.84
N LYS A 130 4.23 6.15 -15.67
CA LYS A 130 3.52 4.88 -15.91
C LYS A 130 4.12 3.68 -15.16
N LYS A 131 4.64 3.92 -13.96
CA LYS A 131 5.18 2.88 -13.09
C LYS A 131 4.07 2.28 -12.24
N VAL A 132 4.29 1.07 -11.72
CA VAL A 132 3.30 0.41 -10.87
C VAL A 132 3.05 1.22 -9.60
N VAL A 133 1.78 1.42 -9.26
CA VAL A 133 1.33 2.03 -8.00
C VAL A 133 0.44 1.04 -7.28
N ALA A 134 0.73 0.75 -6.01
CA ALA A 134 0.01 -0.20 -5.18
C ALA A 134 -0.41 0.46 -3.85
N CYS A 135 -1.71 0.52 -3.57
CA CYS A 135 -2.27 1.14 -2.38
C CYS A 135 -3.18 0.17 -1.63
N ILE A 136 -3.06 0.08 -0.32
CA ILE A 136 -3.92 -0.80 0.49
C ILE A 136 -4.67 -0.02 1.57
N CYS A 137 -5.86 -0.49 1.93
CA CYS A 137 -6.67 -0.01 3.04
C CYS A 137 -7.10 1.46 2.84
N HIS A 138 -6.57 2.38 3.65
CA HIS A 138 -6.76 3.82 3.50
C HIS A 138 -5.78 4.45 2.48
N GLY A 139 -4.77 3.70 2.01
CA GLY A 139 -3.77 4.16 1.04
C GLY A 139 -4.33 4.86 -0.20
N PRO A 140 -5.44 4.39 -0.82
CA PRO A 140 -6.05 5.05 -1.97
C PRO A 140 -6.49 6.50 -1.76
N TRP A 141 -6.67 7.00 -0.52
CA TRP A 141 -6.92 8.43 -0.27
C TRP A 141 -5.86 9.35 -0.86
N LEU A 142 -4.61 8.88 -0.95
CA LEU A 142 -3.55 9.68 -1.55
C LEU A 142 -3.79 9.95 -3.04
N LEU A 143 -4.42 9.02 -3.77
CA LEU A 143 -4.79 9.20 -5.17
C LEU A 143 -5.75 10.37 -5.33
N VAL A 144 -6.78 10.45 -4.47
CA VAL A 144 -7.77 11.54 -4.47
C VAL A 144 -7.09 12.89 -4.25
N ASN A 145 -6.27 13.01 -3.19
CA ASN A 145 -5.62 14.27 -2.83
C ASN A 145 -4.50 14.68 -3.80
N ALA A 146 -3.80 13.71 -4.39
CA ALA A 146 -2.83 13.98 -5.44
C ALA A 146 -3.48 14.41 -6.77
N GLY A 147 -4.80 14.19 -6.93
CA GLY A 147 -5.55 14.51 -8.14
C GLY A 147 -5.13 13.66 -9.33
N VAL A 148 -4.95 12.36 -9.11
CA VAL A 148 -4.51 11.40 -10.14
C VAL A 148 -5.47 10.22 -10.21
N ALA A 149 -5.44 9.51 -11.34
CA ALA A 149 -6.19 8.27 -11.57
C ALA A 149 -7.73 8.40 -11.55
N GLU A 150 -8.29 9.60 -11.74
CA GLU A 150 -9.73 9.79 -11.90
C GLU A 150 -10.29 8.88 -13.01
N GLY A 151 -11.43 8.25 -12.76
CA GLY A 151 -12.10 7.33 -13.67
C GLY A 151 -11.63 5.87 -13.60
N LYS A 152 -10.51 5.59 -12.90
CA LYS A 152 -10.05 4.21 -12.70
C LYS A 152 -10.94 3.45 -11.74
N THR A 153 -10.93 2.12 -11.88
CA THR A 153 -11.57 1.20 -10.94
C THR A 153 -10.60 0.90 -9.79
N VAL A 154 -11.11 0.99 -8.56
CA VAL A 154 -10.32 0.77 -7.34
C VAL A 154 -11.11 0.03 -6.29
N THR A 155 -10.39 -0.63 -5.39
CA THR A 155 -10.92 -1.05 -4.09
C THR A 155 -10.20 -0.31 -2.97
N SER A 156 -10.73 -0.36 -1.76
CA SER A 156 -10.15 0.27 -0.58
C SER A 156 -10.82 -0.26 0.68
N CYS A 157 -10.37 0.17 1.85
CA CYS A 157 -11.14 0.02 3.07
C CYS A 157 -12.56 0.57 2.87
N GLU A 158 -13.57 -0.15 3.33
CA GLU A 158 -14.99 0.24 3.20
C GLU A 158 -15.27 1.64 3.75
N PHE A 159 -14.54 2.04 4.79
CA PHE A 159 -14.76 3.34 5.44
C PHE A 159 -14.44 4.54 4.57
N ASN A 160 -13.58 4.42 3.57
CA ASN A 160 -13.27 5.50 2.62
C ASN A 160 -13.87 5.30 1.22
N ARG A 161 -14.79 4.34 1.06
CA ARG A 161 -15.49 4.08 -0.21
C ARG A 161 -16.13 5.35 -0.77
N ILE A 162 -16.90 6.07 0.06
CA ILE A 162 -17.61 7.27 -0.39
C ILE A 162 -16.65 8.39 -0.83
N ASP A 163 -15.48 8.48 -0.22
CA ASP A 163 -14.43 9.43 -0.61
C ASP A 163 -13.85 9.07 -1.97
N MET A 164 -13.66 7.76 -2.25
CA MET A 164 -13.20 7.29 -3.54
C MET A 164 -14.23 7.58 -4.63
N GLU A 165 -15.50 7.25 -4.41
CA GLU A 165 -16.59 7.54 -5.34
C GLU A 165 -16.71 9.06 -5.61
N ASN A 166 -16.63 9.92 -4.57
CA ASN A 166 -16.63 11.37 -4.71
C ASN A 166 -15.35 11.91 -5.39
N GLY A 167 -14.24 11.19 -5.29
CA GLY A 167 -12.99 11.47 -5.99
C GLY A 167 -12.99 11.06 -7.46
N GLY A 168 -14.11 10.55 -7.98
CA GLY A 168 -14.27 10.18 -9.38
C GLY A 168 -13.83 8.77 -9.75
N PHE A 169 -13.64 7.88 -8.76
CA PHE A 169 -13.26 6.49 -8.97
C PHE A 169 -14.49 5.57 -9.09
N VAL A 170 -14.34 4.47 -9.79
CA VAL A 170 -15.30 3.35 -9.75
C VAL A 170 -14.87 2.42 -8.63
N TRP A 171 -15.65 2.35 -7.55
CA TRP A 171 -15.29 1.50 -6.40
C TRP A 171 -15.89 0.09 -6.54
N VAL A 172 -15.06 -0.94 -6.27
CA VAL A 172 -15.44 -2.36 -6.26
C VAL A 172 -15.03 -3.01 -4.94
N ASP A 173 -15.76 -4.05 -4.51
CA ASP A 173 -15.43 -4.83 -3.31
C ASP A 173 -14.67 -6.10 -3.71
N GLU A 174 -13.35 -6.00 -3.82
CA GLU A 174 -12.45 -7.08 -4.18
C GLU A 174 -11.26 -7.13 -3.23
N GLU A 175 -10.68 -8.31 -2.98
CA GLU A 175 -9.49 -8.47 -2.13
C GLU A 175 -8.28 -7.69 -2.69
N ALA A 176 -8.12 -7.74 -4.00
CA ALA A 176 -7.18 -6.91 -4.74
C ALA A 176 -7.75 -6.62 -6.13
N HIS A 177 -7.68 -5.38 -6.55
CA HIS A 177 -8.08 -4.95 -7.89
C HIS A 177 -6.90 -4.37 -8.64
N VAL A 178 -6.77 -4.75 -9.92
CA VAL A 178 -5.73 -4.24 -10.83
C VAL A 178 -6.41 -3.51 -11.97
N ASP A 179 -6.17 -2.21 -12.09
CA ASP A 179 -6.61 -1.40 -13.21
C ASP A 179 -5.41 -1.00 -14.06
N ASP A 180 -5.33 -1.52 -15.28
CA ASP A 180 -4.31 -1.23 -16.28
C ASP A 180 -4.89 -0.60 -17.56
N SER A 181 -6.12 -0.11 -17.49
CA SER A 181 -6.97 0.32 -18.62
C SER A 181 -6.35 1.41 -19.48
N ASP A 182 -5.45 2.23 -18.96
CA ASP A 182 -4.78 3.33 -19.65
C ASP A 182 -3.25 3.13 -19.82
N GLY A 183 -2.76 1.91 -19.56
CA GLY A 183 -1.35 1.57 -19.56
C GLY A 183 -0.60 1.99 -18.29
N GLN A 184 -1.32 2.45 -17.26
CA GLN A 184 -0.85 2.65 -15.91
C GLN A 184 -1.37 1.50 -15.04
N THR A 185 -0.49 0.71 -14.45
CA THR A 185 -0.89 -0.35 -13.53
C THR A 185 -1.13 0.23 -12.14
N LEU A 186 -2.39 0.27 -11.73
CA LEU A 186 -2.83 0.65 -10.39
C LEU A 186 -3.38 -0.58 -9.67
N ILE A 187 -2.76 -0.97 -8.57
CA ILE A 187 -3.17 -2.08 -7.71
C ILE A 187 -3.76 -1.50 -6.43
N THR A 188 -4.95 -1.94 -6.05
CA THR A 188 -5.58 -1.53 -4.80
C THR A 188 -6.09 -2.74 -4.02
N SER A 189 -6.16 -2.62 -2.67
CA SER A 189 -6.61 -3.69 -1.77
C SER A 189 -7.31 -3.09 -0.54
N ARG A 190 -8.09 -3.91 0.21
CA ARG A 190 -9.02 -3.41 1.22
C ARG A 190 -8.46 -3.32 2.62
N CYS A 191 -7.74 -4.35 3.08
CA CYS A 191 -7.41 -4.50 4.49
C CYS A 191 -6.25 -5.50 4.70
N PRO A 192 -5.70 -5.63 5.93
CA PRO A 192 -4.61 -6.56 6.21
C PRO A 192 -4.89 -8.02 5.87
N ASP A 193 -6.15 -8.46 5.93
CA ASP A 193 -6.53 -9.85 5.58
C ASP A 193 -6.33 -10.14 4.09
N ASP A 194 -6.32 -9.13 3.25
CA ASP A 194 -6.15 -9.22 1.79
C ASP A 194 -4.68 -9.10 1.35
N LEU A 195 -3.73 -8.95 2.26
CA LEU A 195 -2.30 -8.83 1.96
C LEU A 195 -1.74 -9.94 1.07
N PRO A 196 -2.18 -11.22 1.18
CA PRO A 196 -1.73 -12.25 0.23
C PRO A 196 -2.09 -11.94 -1.22
N ALA A 197 -3.33 -11.49 -1.50
CA ALA A 197 -3.78 -11.12 -2.83
C ALA A 197 -3.08 -9.84 -3.33
N PHE A 198 -2.90 -8.85 -2.45
CA PHE A 198 -2.20 -7.60 -2.74
C PHE A 198 -0.74 -7.86 -3.14
N CYS A 199 0.00 -8.64 -2.36
CA CYS A 199 1.39 -8.99 -2.65
C CYS A 199 1.53 -9.80 -3.95
N ALA A 200 0.62 -10.75 -4.21
CA ALA A 200 0.61 -11.53 -5.45
C ALA A 200 0.36 -10.64 -6.68
N ALA A 201 -0.53 -9.65 -6.57
CA ALA A 201 -0.77 -8.69 -7.66
C ALA A 201 0.46 -7.81 -7.95
N ILE A 202 1.19 -7.37 -6.91
CA ILE A 202 2.45 -6.63 -7.07
C ILE A 202 3.52 -7.51 -7.74
N GLU A 203 3.68 -8.77 -7.29
CA GLU A 203 4.62 -9.72 -7.89
C GLU A 203 4.33 -9.91 -9.37
N ALA A 204 3.06 -10.14 -9.74
CA ALA A 204 2.66 -10.32 -11.12
C ALA A 204 2.91 -9.08 -12.01
N ALA A 205 2.78 -7.88 -11.45
CA ALA A 205 3.05 -6.64 -12.18
C ALA A 205 4.54 -6.34 -12.37
N LEU A 206 5.42 -6.96 -11.53
CA LEU A 206 6.87 -6.75 -11.58
C LEU A 206 7.61 -7.87 -12.34
N ALA A 207 7.02 -9.07 -12.46
CA ALA A 207 7.60 -10.21 -13.15
C ALA A 207 7.69 -9.95 -14.66
#